data_3c8a7d083fca8259413e7a1c1e8736dd
#
_entry.id   3c8a7d083fca8259413e7a1c1e8736dd
#
_cell.length_a   1.000
_cell.length_b   1.000
_cell.length_c   1.000
_cell.angle_alpha   90.00
_cell.angle_beta   90.00
_cell.angle_gamma   90.00
#
_symmetry.space_group_name_H-M   'P 1'
#
loop_
_entity.id
_entity.type
_entity.pdbx_description
1 polymer ?
#
loop_
_entity_poly.entity_id
_entity_poly.type
_entity_poly.pdbx_seq_one_letter_code
_entity_poly.pdbx_strand_id
1 'polypeptide(L)'
;MISASEVAALEAKQPKDKNSLGQAMLKLGSYSVNMEHRVMGQAAAVHEKEAELFYVIDGAGTIVTGGKLVEEKRTNEANLSGSSIQGGVSKKISKGDWVMVPEGVPHQIPNVDGAITVMSLHLPR
;
A
#
# COMPACT_ATOMS: atom_id res chain seq x y z
N MET A 1 20.52 -6.20 0.98
CA MET A 1 20.48 -4.73 0.91
C MET A 1 19.96 -4.30 -0.47
N ILE A 2 19.25 -3.22 -0.53
CA ILE A 2 18.92 -2.56 -1.79
C ILE A 2 19.42 -1.11 -1.69
N SER A 3 20.14 -0.66 -2.71
CA SER A 3 20.71 0.69 -2.71
C SER A 3 19.73 1.72 -3.20
N ALA A 4 20.00 3.00 -2.92
CA ALA A 4 19.17 4.09 -3.43
C ALA A 4 19.12 4.09 -4.97
N SER A 5 20.23 3.78 -5.63
CA SER A 5 20.27 3.70 -7.09
C SER A 5 19.45 2.53 -7.64
N GLU A 6 19.40 1.40 -6.94
CA GLU A 6 18.55 0.27 -7.30
C GLU A 6 17.07 0.62 -7.12
N VAL A 7 16.71 1.33 -6.05
CA VAL A 7 15.35 1.82 -5.84
C VAL A 7 14.93 2.75 -6.98
N ALA A 8 15.79 3.70 -7.33
CA ALA A 8 15.53 4.64 -8.43
C ALA A 8 15.36 3.91 -9.76
N ALA A 9 16.17 2.88 -10.02
CA ALA A 9 16.06 2.07 -11.24
C ALA A 9 14.74 1.30 -11.30
N LEU A 10 14.29 0.73 -10.19
CA LEU A 10 12.98 0.06 -10.12
C LEU A 10 11.84 1.04 -10.36
N GLU A 11 11.91 2.22 -9.77
CA GLU A 11 10.89 3.25 -9.97
C GLU A 11 10.82 3.68 -11.44
N ALA A 12 11.96 3.86 -12.09
CA ALA A 12 12.03 4.24 -13.50
C ALA A 12 11.43 3.20 -14.45
N LYS A 13 11.39 1.94 -14.03
CA LYS A 13 10.83 0.83 -14.83
C LYS A 13 9.32 0.67 -14.66
N GLN A 14 8.71 1.38 -13.72
CA GLN A 14 7.28 1.22 -13.48
C GLN A 14 6.47 1.72 -14.68
N PRO A 15 5.39 0.99 -15.07
CA PRO A 15 4.54 1.44 -16.15
C PRO A 15 3.84 2.75 -15.77
N LYS A 16 3.68 3.66 -16.74
CA LYS A 16 3.10 5.00 -16.49
C LYS A 16 1.59 5.04 -16.62
N ASP A 17 0.98 4.01 -17.16
CA ASP A 17 -0.44 3.97 -17.53
C ASP A 17 -1.25 2.93 -16.78
N LYS A 18 -0.63 2.17 -15.88
CA LYS A 18 -1.30 1.13 -15.11
C LYS A 18 -0.63 0.92 -13.77
N ASN A 19 -1.37 0.30 -12.83
CA ASN A 19 -0.82 -0.07 -11.54
C ASN A 19 0.19 -1.21 -11.69
N SER A 20 1.27 -1.13 -10.92
CA SER A 20 2.23 -2.21 -10.75
C SER A 20 2.40 -2.42 -9.26
N LEU A 21 1.80 -3.48 -8.74
CA LEU A 21 1.78 -3.76 -7.31
C LEU A 21 2.66 -4.96 -6.99
N GLY A 22 3.42 -4.87 -5.89
CA GLY A 22 4.19 -5.99 -5.40
C GLY A 22 5.52 -6.23 -6.11
N GLN A 23 6.14 -5.19 -6.66
CA GLN A 23 7.51 -5.31 -7.18
C GLN A 23 8.46 -5.57 -6.01
N ALA A 24 9.05 -6.76 -5.97
CA ALA A 24 9.92 -7.16 -4.85
C ALA A 24 11.18 -6.30 -4.76
N MET A 25 11.50 -5.84 -3.56
CA MET A 25 12.71 -5.09 -3.25
C MET A 25 13.62 -5.86 -2.30
N LEU A 26 13.07 -6.29 -1.16
CA LEU A 26 13.79 -7.05 -0.14
C LEU A 26 12.87 -8.14 0.39
N LYS A 27 13.47 -9.29 0.74
CA LYS A 27 12.74 -10.37 1.38
C LYS A 27 13.64 -11.11 2.36
N LEU A 28 13.11 -11.38 3.55
CA LEU A 28 13.77 -12.18 4.56
C LEU A 28 12.71 -13.01 5.30
N GLY A 29 12.58 -14.28 4.94
CA GLY A 29 11.53 -15.13 5.50
C GLY A 29 10.15 -14.56 5.22
N SER A 30 9.39 -14.28 6.28
CA SER A 30 8.05 -13.69 6.18
C SER A 30 8.06 -12.16 6.10
N TYR A 31 9.23 -11.53 6.26
CA TYR A 31 9.36 -10.07 6.10
C TYR A 31 9.58 -9.73 4.63
N SER A 32 8.90 -8.72 4.15
CA SER A 32 9.07 -8.29 2.76
C SER A 32 8.92 -6.78 2.63
N VAL A 33 9.64 -6.24 1.66
CA VAL A 33 9.51 -4.85 1.22
C VAL A 33 9.26 -4.89 -0.28
N ASN A 34 8.16 -4.28 -0.70
CA ASN A 34 7.77 -4.22 -2.10
C ASN A 34 7.59 -2.77 -2.53
N MET A 35 7.83 -2.52 -3.81
CA MET A 35 7.47 -1.25 -4.43
C MET A 35 6.09 -1.39 -5.06
N GLU A 36 5.24 -0.41 -4.82
CA GLU A 36 3.92 -0.32 -5.45
C GLU A 36 3.82 1.01 -6.18
N HIS A 37 3.49 0.94 -7.45
CA HIS A 37 3.23 2.11 -8.28
C HIS A 37 1.76 2.11 -8.66
N ARG A 38 1.06 3.21 -8.37
CA ARG A 38 -0.37 3.32 -8.60
C ARG A 38 -0.70 4.56 -9.41
N VAL A 39 -1.51 4.37 -10.43
CA VAL A 39 -2.04 5.45 -11.28
C VAL A 39 -3.54 5.61 -11.11
N MET A 40 -4.15 4.71 -10.33
CA MET A 40 -5.58 4.74 -9.99
C MET A 40 -5.79 4.14 -8.61
N GLY A 41 -6.96 4.40 -8.02
CA GLY A 41 -7.33 3.85 -6.74
C GLY A 41 -7.45 2.32 -6.76
N GLN A 42 -7.36 1.72 -5.59
CA GLN A 42 -7.47 0.28 -5.37
C GLN A 42 -8.60 -0.04 -4.41
N ALA A 43 -9.00 -1.30 -4.38
CA ALA A 43 -9.94 -1.80 -3.40
C ALA A 43 -9.37 -1.69 -1.99
N ALA A 44 -10.24 -1.65 -1.00
CA ALA A 44 -9.87 -1.65 0.40
C ALA A 44 -9.42 -3.04 0.85
N ALA A 45 -8.59 -3.11 1.87
CA ALA A 45 -8.06 -4.36 2.39
C ALA A 45 -7.91 -4.34 3.91
N VAL A 46 -7.91 -5.54 4.47
CA VAL A 46 -7.53 -5.79 5.88
C VAL A 46 -6.53 -6.94 5.88
N HIS A 47 -5.40 -6.75 6.54
CA HIS A 47 -4.42 -7.81 6.82
C HIS A 47 -4.52 -8.17 8.29
N GLU A 48 -5.05 -9.35 8.59
CA GLU A 48 -5.37 -9.73 9.97
C GLU A 48 -4.15 -10.13 10.79
N LYS A 49 -3.07 -10.56 10.14
CA LYS A 49 -1.90 -11.13 10.80
C LYS A 49 -0.62 -10.31 10.63
N GLU A 50 -0.70 -9.17 9.99
CA GLU A 50 0.47 -8.31 9.80
C GLU A 50 0.10 -6.84 9.74
N ALA A 51 0.97 -6.01 10.26
CA ALA A 51 0.91 -4.57 10.05
C ALA A 51 1.52 -4.24 8.70
N GLU A 52 1.16 -3.11 8.15
CA GLU A 52 1.74 -2.62 6.90
C GLU A 52 2.26 -1.20 7.09
N LEU A 53 3.51 -0.97 6.69
CA LEU A 53 4.14 0.33 6.76
C LEU A 53 4.39 0.82 5.34
N PHE A 54 3.83 1.98 5.02
CA PHE A 54 4.04 2.64 3.72
C PHE A 54 4.99 3.81 3.86
N TYR A 55 5.92 3.92 2.93
CA TYR A 55 6.72 5.12 2.73
C TYR A 55 6.50 5.63 1.31
N VAL A 56 6.09 6.89 1.16
CA VAL A 56 5.85 7.48 -0.15
C VAL A 56 7.17 7.92 -0.76
N ILE A 57 7.59 7.21 -1.82
CA ILE A 57 8.83 7.52 -2.55
C ILE A 57 8.61 8.72 -3.45
N ASP A 58 7.46 8.81 -4.12
CA ASP A 58 7.16 9.85 -5.09
C ASP A 58 5.65 9.97 -5.29
N GLY A 59 5.21 11.16 -5.72
CA GLY A 59 3.81 11.40 -6.02
C GLY A 59 2.96 11.70 -4.79
N ALA A 60 1.65 11.60 -4.95
CA ALA A 60 0.68 11.95 -3.91
C ALA A 60 -0.65 11.23 -4.13
N GLY A 61 -1.42 11.15 -3.07
CA GLY A 61 -2.75 10.55 -3.10
C GLY A 61 -3.48 10.75 -1.78
N THR A 62 -4.54 10.00 -1.59
CA THR A 62 -5.31 9.98 -0.35
C THR A 62 -5.32 8.56 0.20
N ILE A 63 -5.07 8.42 1.50
CA ILE A 63 -5.22 7.15 2.20
C ILE A 63 -6.36 7.24 3.20
N VAL A 64 -7.15 6.17 3.28
CA VAL A 64 -8.22 6.02 4.29
C VAL A 64 -7.84 4.86 5.19
N THR A 65 -7.89 5.07 6.50
CA THR A 65 -7.60 4.03 7.48
C THR A 65 -8.70 3.96 8.53
N GLY A 66 -8.94 2.76 9.05
CA GLY A 66 -10.00 2.51 10.03
C GLY A 66 -11.35 2.29 9.38
N GLY A 67 -12.42 2.43 10.18
CA GLY A 67 -13.77 2.19 9.70
C GLY A 67 -14.09 0.72 9.45
N LYS A 68 -14.99 0.47 8.51
CA LYS A 68 -15.45 -0.88 8.15
C LYS A 68 -15.41 -1.05 6.64
N LEU A 69 -15.05 -2.25 6.20
CA LEU A 69 -15.10 -2.61 4.79
C LEU A 69 -16.55 -2.65 4.30
N VAL A 70 -16.78 -2.06 3.13
CA VAL A 70 -18.04 -2.17 2.39
C VAL A 70 -17.90 -3.36 1.44
N GLU A 71 -18.93 -4.19 1.38
CA GLU A 71 -18.91 -5.42 0.57
C GLU A 71 -17.72 -6.31 0.93
N GLU A 72 -17.55 -6.53 2.23
CA GLU A 72 -16.43 -7.31 2.77
C GLU A 72 -16.43 -8.73 2.21
N LYS A 73 -15.23 -9.17 1.80
CA LYS A 73 -15.03 -10.48 1.21
C LYS A 73 -13.72 -11.06 1.70
N ARG A 74 -13.77 -12.31 2.15
CA ARG A 74 -12.53 -13.00 2.53
C ARG A 74 -11.80 -13.48 1.28
N THR A 75 -10.54 -13.05 1.13
CA THR A 75 -9.71 -13.41 -0.03
C THR A 75 -8.83 -14.61 0.27
N ASN A 76 -8.39 -14.77 1.52
CA ASN A 76 -7.67 -15.93 1.98
C ASN A 76 -7.75 -16.02 3.51
N GLU A 77 -6.97 -16.92 4.11
CA GLU A 77 -7.00 -17.16 5.57
C GLU A 77 -6.74 -15.92 6.41
N ALA A 78 -5.91 -15.00 5.93
CA ALA A 78 -5.45 -13.84 6.71
C ALA A 78 -5.87 -12.49 6.15
N ASN A 79 -6.58 -12.45 5.01
CA ASN A 79 -6.88 -11.20 4.33
C ASN A 79 -8.34 -11.07 3.95
N LEU A 80 -8.82 -9.83 4.05
CA LEU A 80 -10.14 -9.42 3.61
C LEU A 80 -10.01 -8.29 2.60
N SER A 81 -10.99 -8.16 1.73
CA SER A 81 -11.08 -7.02 0.81
C SER A 81 -12.48 -6.42 0.85
N GLY A 82 -12.61 -5.20 0.37
CA GLY A 82 -13.87 -4.52 0.23
C GLY A 82 -13.80 -3.49 -0.90
N SER A 83 -14.96 -3.07 -1.39
CA SER A 83 -15.01 -2.05 -2.45
C SER A 83 -14.60 -0.68 -1.95
N SER A 84 -14.88 -0.38 -0.69
CA SER A 84 -14.56 0.89 -0.05
C SER A 84 -14.57 0.74 1.47
N ILE A 85 -14.36 1.84 2.18
CA ILE A 85 -14.40 1.90 3.64
C ILE A 85 -15.53 2.86 4.04
N GLN A 86 -16.39 2.40 4.96
CA GLN A 86 -17.38 3.26 5.59
C GLN A 86 -16.82 3.77 6.92
N GLY A 87 -16.82 5.07 7.10
CA GLY A 87 -16.15 5.71 8.23
C GLY A 87 -14.65 5.79 7.96
N GLY A 88 -13.86 5.74 9.01
CA GLY A 88 -12.41 5.85 8.89
C GLY A 88 -11.94 7.29 8.78
N VAL A 89 -10.63 7.46 8.63
CA VAL A 89 -9.98 8.76 8.56
C VAL A 89 -9.25 8.88 7.23
N SER A 90 -9.57 9.93 6.47
CA SER A 90 -8.90 10.23 5.20
C SER A 90 -7.78 11.23 5.43
N LYS A 91 -6.62 10.96 4.86
CA LYS A 91 -5.47 11.87 4.89
C LYS A 91 -4.81 11.94 3.54
N LYS A 92 -4.38 13.14 3.17
CA LYS A 92 -3.48 13.32 2.02
C LYS A 92 -2.10 12.82 2.39
N ILE A 93 -1.48 12.10 1.46
CA ILE A 93 -0.09 11.63 1.58
C ILE A 93 0.69 12.06 0.35
N SER A 94 1.96 12.36 0.56
CA SER A 94 2.85 12.81 -0.50
C SER A 94 4.28 12.37 -0.21
N LYS A 95 5.17 12.60 -1.15
CA LYS A 95 6.58 12.22 -1.08
C LYS A 95 7.18 12.52 0.30
N GLY A 96 7.79 11.50 0.89
CA GLY A 96 8.44 11.58 2.20
C GLY A 96 7.55 11.18 3.38
N ASP A 97 6.26 11.00 3.19
CA ASP A 97 5.34 10.61 4.27
C ASP A 97 5.45 9.12 4.60
N TRP A 98 5.27 8.82 5.88
CA TRP A 98 5.18 7.46 6.40
C TRP A 98 3.78 7.21 6.96
N VAL A 99 3.24 6.02 6.69
CA VAL A 99 1.93 5.60 7.24
C VAL A 99 2.06 4.20 7.79
N MET A 100 1.67 4.01 9.05
CA MET A 100 1.58 2.69 9.66
C MET A 100 0.12 2.27 9.75
N VAL A 101 -0.22 1.11 9.20
CA VAL A 101 -1.53 0.50 9.33
C VAL A 101 -1.37 -0.73 10.22
N PRO A 102 -1.95 -0.71 11.44
CA PRO A 102 -1.89 -1.88 12.32
C PRO A 102 -2.60 -3.09 11.71
N GLU A 103 -2.24 -4.28 12.19
CA GLU A 103 -2.96 -5.50 11.83
C GLU A 103 -4.45 -5.37 12.14
N GLY A 104 -5.29 -5.94 11.29
CA GLY A 104 -6.75 -5.91 11.47
C GLY A 104 -7.42 -4.59 11.15
N VAL A 105 -6.68 -3.57 10.75
CA VAL A 105 -7.23 -2.24 10.45
C VAL A 105 -7.47 -2.09 8.95
N PRO A 106 -8.71 -1.72 8.54
CA PRO A 106 -8.99 -1.46 7.13
C PRO A 106 -8.16 -0.29 6.59
N HIS A 107 -7.70 -0.41 5.36
CA HIS A 107 -7.00 0.67 4.68
C HIS A 107 -7.28 0.65 3.18
N GLN A 108 -7.18 1.81 2.57
CA GLN A 108 -7.40 1.99 1.13
C GLN A 108 -6.68 3.24 0.65
N ILE A 109 -6.15 3.19 -0.56
CA ILE A 109 -5.77 4.39 -1.30
C ILE A 109 -6.81 4.53 -2.42
N PRO A 110 -7.92 5.25 -2.16
CA PRO A 110 -9.05 5.29 -3.10
C PRO A 110 -8.77 6.14 -4.33
N ASN A 111 -7.83 7.06 -4.24
CA ASN A 111 -7.45 7.91 -5.38
C ASN A 111 -6.01 8.37 -5.26
N VAL A 112 -5.42 8.69 -6.40
CA VAL A 112 -4.06 9.21 -6.50
C VAL A 112 -4.10 10.51 -7.32
N ASP A 113 -3.14 11.39 -7.06
CA ASP A 113 -2.99 12.65 -7.79
C ASP A 113 -2.00 12.43 -8.94
N GLY A 114 -2.50 11.92 -10.07
CA GLY A 114 -1.68 11.48 -11.19
C GLY A 114 -1.11 10.09 -10.94
N ALA A 115 -0.06 10.00 -10.12
CA ALA A 115 0.55 8.73 -9.74
C ALA A 115 1.12 8.82 -8.32
N ILE A 116 1.27 7.66 -7.68
CA ILE A 116 1.97 7.54 -6.40
C ILE A 116 2.83 6.28 -6.43
N THR A 117 4.04 6.38 -5.91
CA THR A 117 4.93 5.24 -5.73
C THR A 117 5.27 5.13 -4.25
N VAL A 118 5.03 3.95 -3.68
CA VAL A 118 5.29 3.70 -2.26
C VAL A 118 6.14 2.45 -2.09
N MET A 119 6.90 2.42 -0.99
CA MET A 119 7.44 1.17 -0.45
C MET A 119 6.44 0.65 0.56
N SER A 120 6.12 -0.62 0.46
CA SER A 120 5.23 -1.30 1.38
C SER A 120 6.01 -2.38 2.11
N LEU A 121 6.04 -2.28 3.44
CA LEU A 121 6.68 -3.25 4.32
C LEU A 121 5.59 -4.02 5.05
N HIS A 122 5.61 -5.33 4.93
CA HIS A 122 4.73 -6.21 5.68
C HIS A 122 5.46 -6.69 6.93
N LEU A 123 4.86 -6.43 8.08
CA LEU A 123 5.43 -6.70 9.40
C LEU A 123 4.57 -7.77 10.09
N PRO A 124 4.83 -9.05 9.83
CA PRO A 124 4.07 -10.14 10.46
C PRO A 124 4.33 -10.18 11.96
N ARG A 125 3.33 -10.67 12.68
CA ARG A 125 3.38 -10.72 14.12
C ARG A 125 3.53 -12.13 14.66
#